data_feee84f3f28098f246208918dd32d29b
#
_entry.id   feee84f3f28098f246208918dd32d29b
#
_cell.length_a   1.000
_cell.length_b   1.000
_cell.length_c   1.000
_cell.angle_alpha   90.00
_cell.angle_beta   90.00
_cell.angle_gamma   90.00
#
_symmetry.space_group_name_H-M   'P 1'
#
loop_
_entity.id
_entity.type
_entity.pdbx_description
1 polymer ?
#
loop_
_entity_poly.entity_id
_entity_poly.type
_entity_poly.pdbx_seq_one_letter_code
_entity_poly.pdbx_strand_id
1 'polypeptide(L)'
;LGLCEQCSVLNDIDIIVAPLGKAASSVGAIAIADSYLKEFLINKMRTLIFSTALPQVNYARSSFFLSNLQDLQQERETLQTIIKQFKTALGIPLSETVETPIIPYRAESAEHAVELQRLLGKNGVLAPAIRPPTVPPNGSRLRLSLTAAMN
;
A
#
# COMPACT_ATOMS: atom_id res chain seq x y z
N LEU A 1 11.05 7.35 3.69
CA LEU A 1 10.60 6.76 2.44
C LEU A 1 9.13 6.41 2.53
N GLY A 2 8.36 6.80 1.55
CA GLY A 2 6.92 6.59 1.50
C GLY A 2 6.19 7.86 1.06
N LEU A 3 4.86 7.87 1.18
CA LEU A 3 4.04 8.96 0.67
C LEU A 3 4.38 10.32 1.31
N CYS A 4 4.66 10.36 2.61
CA CYS A 4 5.02 11.61 3.29
C CYS A 4 6.31 12.22 2.76
N GLU A 5 7.32 11.41 2.44
CA GLU A 5 8.56 11.86 1.80
C GLU A 5 8.29 12.31 0.37
N GLN A 6 7.54 11.53 -0.39
CA GLN A 6 7.22 11.82 -1.80
C GLN A 6 6.44 13.13 -1.95
N CYS A 7 5.58 13.46 -0.97
CA CYS A 7 4.84 14.71 -0.93
C CYS A 7 5.62 15.84 -0.22
N SER A 8 6.83 15.59 0.28
CA SER A 8 7.66 16.58 1.01
C SER A 8 6.99 17.15 2.27
N VAL A 9 6.17 16.35 2.96
CA VAL A 9 5.42 16.75 4.16
C VAL A 9 5.92 16.08 5.44
N LEU A 10 7.14 15.52 5.45
CA LEU A 10 7.67 14.82 6.62
C LEU A 10 7.74 15.70 7.87
N ASN A 11 8.04 16.98 7.71
CA ASN A 11 8.17 17.92 8.82
C ASN A 11 6.81 18.39 9.39
N ASP A 12 5.72 18.10 8.69
CA ASP A 12 4.36 18.50 9.07
C ASP A 12 3.60 17.34 9.73
N ILE A 13 4.26 16.18 9.92
CA ILE A 13 3.66 14.96 10.43
C ILE A 13 4.26 14.61 11.79
N ASP A 14 3.44 14.59 12.83
CA ASP A 14 3.87 14.24 14.20
C ASP A 14 4.09 12.72 14.37
N ILE A 15 3.27 11.88 13.74
CA ILE A 15 3.34 10.42 13.85
C ILE A 15 3.05 9.77 12.51
N ILE A 16 3.96 8.87 12.07
CA ILE A 16 3.74 8.00 10.92
C ILE A 16 3.57 6.56 11.43
N VAL A 17 2.46 5.93 11.09
CA VAL A 17 2.22 4.51 11.39
C VAL A 17 2.30 3.70 10.10
N ALA A 18 3.22 2.75 10.05
CA ALA A 18 3.45 1.89 8.89
C ALA A 18 3.23 0.40 9.25
N PRO A 19 2.13 -0.22 8.78
CA PRO A 19 1.92 -1.66 8.90
C PRO A 19 2.95 -2.44 8.08
N LEU A 20 3.59 -3.43 8.70
CA LEU A 20 4.64 -4.25 8.08
C LEU A 20 4.11 -5.51 7.38
N GLY A 21 2.82 -5.80 7.52
CA GLY A 21 2.16 -6.99 6.94
C GLY A 21 1.88 -6.90 5.42
N LYS A 22 2.35 -5.87 4.74
CA LYS A 22 2.17 -5.66 3.29
C LYS A 22 3.53 -5.70 2.58
N ALA A 23 4.03 -4.58 2.12
CA ALA A 23 5.29 -4.49 1.37
C ALA A 23 6.51 -5.04 2.13
N ALA A 24 6.56 -4.90 3.45
CA ALA A 24 7.65 -5.44 4.26
C ALA A 24 7.57 -6.95 4.51
N SER A 25 6.47 -7.61 4.13
CA SER A 25 6.24 -9.05 4.31
C SER A 25 6.59 -9.55 5.72
N SER A 26 6.25 -8.77 6.75
CA SER A 26 6.48 -9.05 8.16
C SER A 26 5.17 -8.92 8.95
N VAL A 27 5.20 -8.97 10.25
CA VAL A 27 4.04 -8.82 11.15
C VAL A 27 4.22 -7.58 12.01
N GLY A 28 3.11 -6.96 12.42
CA GLY A 28 3.08 -5.78 13.26
C GLY A 28 3.10 -4.48 12.48
N ALA A 29 3.46 -3.42 13.14
CA ALA A 29 3.58 -2.08 12.60
C ALA A 29 4.71 -1.32 13.30
N ILE A 30 5.22 -0.29 12.67
CA ILE A 30 6.11 0.69 13.29
C ILE A 30 5.37 2.02 13.45
N ALA A 31 5.65 2.72 14.54
CA ALA A 31 5.28 4.10 14.73
C ALA A 31 6.56 4.94 14.77
N ILE A 32 6.63 5.93 13.91
CA ILE A 32 7.76 6.85 13.79
C ILE A 32 7.27 8.20 14.33
N ALA A 33 7.93 8.72 15.35
CA ALA A 33 7.59 9.96 16.01
C ALA A 33 8.81 10.52 16.73
N ASP A 34 8.72 11.74 17.22
CA ASP A 34 9.73 12.35 18.09
C ASP A 34 9.95 11.53 19.35
N SER A 35 11.15 11.65 19.94
CA SER A 35 11.54 10.95 21.17
C SER A 35 10.54 11.16 22.30
N TYR A 36 10.05 12.38 22.47
CA TYR A 36 9.05 12.71 23.48
C TYR A 36 7.74 11.92 23.28
N LEU A 37 7.20 11.88 22.06
CA LEU A 37 5.99 11.11 21.75
C LEU A 37 6.24 9.61 21.87
N LYS A 38 7.41 9.13 21.48
CA LYS A 38 7.80 7.72 21.68
C LYS A 38 7.76 7.34 23.16
N GLU A 39 8.37 8.13 24.02
CA GLU A 39 8.37 7.88 25.47
C GLU A 39 6.93 7.94 26.05
N PHE A 40 6.14 8.90 25.62
CA PHE A 40 4.74 8.97 26.00
C PHE A 40 3.96 7.71 25.59
N LEU A 41 4.10 7.25 24.35
CA LEU A 41 3.44 6.04 23.86
C LEU A 41 3.86 4.79 24.64
N ILE A 42 5.15 4.62 24.94
CA ILE A 42 5.66 3.49 25.72
C ILE A 42 5.00 3.45 27.11
N ASN A 43 4.77 4.61 27.72
CA ASN A 43 4.25 4.71 29.08
C ASN A 43 2.72 4.77 29.16
N LYS A 44 2.01 5.13 28.08
CA LYS A 44 0.57 5.39 28.11
C LYS A 44 -0.26 4.56 27.12
N MET A 45 0.35 4.02 26.09
CA MET A 45 -0.36 3.25 25.07
C MET A 45 -0.74 1.86 25.59
N ARG A 46 -1.96 1.72 26.07
CA ARG A 46 -2.46 0.47 26.67
C ARG A 46 -2.34 -0.74 25.73
N THR A 47 -2.60 -0.55 24.46
CA THR A 47 -2.49 -1.61 23.45
C THR A 47 -1.06 -2.09 23.23
N LEU A 48 -0.05 -1.27 23.52
CA LEU A 48 1.34 -1.67 23.53
C LEU A 48 1.72 -2.37 24.84
N ILE A 49 1.38 -1.76 25.98
CA ILE A 49 1.76 -2.22 27.32
C ILE A 49 1.18 -3.61 27.62
N PHE A 50 -0.06 -3.87 27.22
CA PHE A 50 -0.79 -5.10 27.52
C PHE A 50 -0.87 -6.08 26.36
N SER A 51 -0.02 -5.91 25.33
CA SER A 51 0.10 -6.84 24.21
C SER A 51 1.33 -7.72 24.35
N THR A 52 1.20 -8.97 23.93
CA THR A 52 2.34 -9.87 23.82
C THR A 52 3.30 -9.36 22.72
N ALA A 53 4.58 -9.36 23.03
CA ALA A 53 5.61 -8.98 22.07
C ALA A 53 5.61 -9.91 20.84
N LEU A 54 5.99 -9.38 19.70
CA LEU A 54 6.17 -10.17 18.49
C LEU A 54 7.36 -11.14 18.64
N PRO A 55 7.35 -12.29 17.94
CA PRO A 55 8.50 -13.16 17.87
C PRO A 55 9.75 -12.44 17.34
N GLN A 56 10.92 -12.80 17.86
CA GLN A 56 12.19 -12.14 17.51
C GLN A 56 12.48 -12.18 15.99
N VAL A 57 12.08 -13.25 15.31
CA VAL A 57 12.24 -13.37 13.85
C VAL A 57 11.54 -12.24 13.09
N ASN A 58 10.39 -11.74 13.59
CA ASN A 58 9.67 -10.63 12.97
C ASN A 58 10.44 -9.31 13.13
N TYR A 59 11.10 -9.09 14.28
CA TYR A 59 11.97 -7.93 14.46
C TYR A 59 13.20 -8.00 13.55
N ALA A 60 13.86 -9.15 13.46
CA ALA A 60 15.02 -9.34 12.59
C ALA A 60 14.64 -9.10 11.11
N ARG A 61 13.52 -9.65 10.65
CA ARG A 61 13.00 -9.44 9.28
C ARG A 61 12.68 -7.98 9.02
N SER A 62 11.98 -7.33 9.95
CA SER A 62 11.61 -5.91 9.81
C SER A 62 12.85 -5.00 9.79
N SER A 63 13.83 -5.28 10.65
CA SER A 63 15.10 -4.56 10.67
C SER A 63 15.86 -4.72 9.36
N PHE A 64 15.98 -5.94 8.85
CA PHE A 64 16.60 -6.21 7.55
C PHE A 64 15.89 -5.45 6.41
N PHE A 65 14.56 -5.49 6.36
CA PHE A 65 13.80 -4.76 5.34
C PHE A 65 14.06 -3.26 5.41
N LEU A 66 14.00 -2.67 6.62
CA LEU A 66 14.19 -1.22 6.81
C LEU A 66 15.62 -0.79 6.46
N SER A 67 16.63 -1.61 6.80
CA SER A 67 18.03 -1.31 6.47
C SER A 67 18.32 -1.30 4.98
N ASN A 68 17.58 -2.09 4.19
CA ASN A 68 17.76 -2.18 2.73
C ASN A 68 16.73 -1.34 1.95
N LEU A 69 15.91 -0.54 2.63
CA LEU A 69 14.83 0.21 1.99
C LEU A 69 15.32 1.26 0.99
N GLN A 70 16.52 1.81 1.21
CA GLN A 70 17.13 2.81 0.31
C GLN A 70 17.60 2.18 -1.02
N ASP A 71 17.97 0.91 -1.00
CA ASP A 71 18.45 0.19 -2.19
C ASP A 71 17.34 -0.08 -3.21
N LEU A 72 16.06 0.11 -2.82
CA LEU A 72 14.88 -0.10 -3.67
C LEU A 72 14.48 1.16 -4.47
N GLN A 73 15.38 2.11 -4.68
CA GLN A 73 15.06 3.35 -5.39
C GLN A 73 14.73 3.08 -6.87
N GLN A 74 15.50 2.20 -7.50
CA GLN A 74 15.29 1.85 -8.92
C GLN A 74 13.93 1.14 -9.13
N GLU A 75 13.54 0.26 -8.22
CA GLU A 75 12.24 -0.42 -8.29
C GLU A 75 11.09 0.57 -8.10
N ARG A 76 11.24 1.58 -7.26
CA ARG A 76 10.23 2.64 -7.11
C ARG A 76 10.06 3.46 -8.38
N GLU A 77 11.15 3.83 -9.02
CA GLU A 77 11.14 4.57 -10.29
C GLU A 77 10.53 3.73 -11.43
N THR A 78 10.90 2.46 -11.50
CA THR A 78 10.32 1.51 -12.44
C THR A 78 8.81 1.38 -12.22
N LEU A 79 8.37 1.24 -10.96
CA LEU A 79 6.94 1.17 -10.62
C LEU A 79 6.20 2.43 -11.05
N GLN A 80 6.75 3.62 -10.82
CA GLN A 80 6.13 4.87 -11.25
C GLN A 80 6.00 4.96 -12.79
N THR A 81 6.98 4.47 -13.50
CA THR A 81 6.95 4.40 -14.98
C THR A 81 5.84 3.44 -15.45
N ILE A 82 5.76 2.24 -14.87
CA ILE A 82 4.71 1.25 -15.18
C ILE A 82 3.32 1.83 -14.91
N ILE A 83 3.13 2.51 -13.76
CA ILE A 83 1.83 3.11 -13.42
C ILE A 83 1.41 4.14 -14.47
N LYS A 84 2.32 5.03 -14.87
CA LYS A 84 2.04 6.06 -15.88
C LYS A 84 1.68 5.44 -17.22
N GLN A 85 2.47 4.49 -17.70
CA GLN A 85 2.21 3.78 -18.94
C GLN A 85 0.85 3.06 -18.92
N PHE A 86 0.57 2.34 -17.85
CA PHE A 86 -0.68 1.60 -17.69
C PHE A 86 -1.90 2.52 -17.67
N LYS A 87 -1.86 3.61 -16.91
CA LYS A 87 -2.94 4.59 -16.86
C LYS A 87 -3.17 5.26 -18.22
N THR A 88 -2.09 5.64 -18.90
CA THR A 88 -2.15 6.23 -20.24
C THR A 88 -2.79 5.26 -21.24
N ALA A 89 -2.41 3.99 -21.22
CA ALA A 89 -2.97 2.96 -22.10
C ALA A 89 -4.48 2.74 -21.87
N LEU A 90 -4.96 2.93 -20.64
CA LEU A 90 -6.38 2.84 -20.29
C LEU A 90 -7.14 4.16 -20.42
N GLY A 91 -6.51 5.25 -20.82
CA GLY A 91 -7.13 6.58 -20.86
C GLY A 91 -7.49 7.13 -19.47
N ILE A 92 -6.84 6.66 -18.41
CA ILE A 92 -7.05 7.13 -17.04
C ILE A 92 -6.17 8.36 -16.80
N PRO A 93 -6.72 9.49 -16.31
CA PRO A 93 -5.94 10.68 -16.03
C PRO A 93 -4.81 10.41 -15.03
N LEU A 94 -3.65 11.02 -15.27
CA LEU A 94 -2.55 11.03 -14.32
C LEU A 94 -2.85 11.98 -13.16
N SER A 95 -2.34 11.65 -11.97
CA SER A 95 -2.42 12.53 -10.81
C SER A 95 -1.43 13.69 -10.94
N GLU A 96 -1.81 14.86 -10.48
CA GLU A 96 -0.92 16.02 -10.42
C GLU A 96 0.12 15.91 -9.30
N THR A 97 -0.12 15.04 -8.33
CA THR A 97 0.75 14.90 -7.16
C THR A 97 1.50 13.56 -7.14
N VAL A 98 0.80 12.48 -6.81
CA VAL A 98 1.40 11.15 -6.62
C VAL A 98 0.57 10.09 -7.31
N GLU A 99 1.24 9.25 -8.08
CA GLU A 99 0.64 8.06 -8.65
C GLU A 99 0.71 6.88 -7.69
N THR A 100 -0.38 6.14 -7.58
CA THR A 100 -0.48 4.96 -6.71
C THR A 100 -0.50 3.66 -7.52
N PRO A 101 0.09 2.56 -7.01
CA PRO A 101 0.13 1.29 -7.73
C PRO A 101 -1.21 0.54 -7.70
N ILE A 102 -2.20 1.02 -6.95
CA ILE A 102 -3.54 0.44 -6.90
C ILE A 102 -4.47 1.31 -7.73
N ILE A 103 -4.92 0.79 -8.85
CA ILE A 103 -5.78 1.51 -9.79
C ILE A 103 -7.18 0.90 -9.73
N PRO A 104 -8.18 1.67 -9.27
CA PRO A 104 -9.57 1.23 -9.30
C PRO A 104 -10.16 1.42 -10.70
N TYR A 105 -10.64 0.35 -11.30
CA TYR A 105 -11.41 0.40 -12.55
C TYR A 105 -12.88 0.20 -12.23
N ARG A 106 -13.70 1.23 -12.38
CA ARG A 106 -15.14 1.18 -12.03
C ARG A 106 -15.90 0.21 -12.91
N ALA A 107 -16.76 -0.57 -12.29
CA ALA A 107 -17.75 -1.41 -12.97
C ALA A 107 -19.14 -0.84 -12.75
N GLU A 108 -20.03 -1.09 -13.69
CA GLU A 108 -21.43 -0.60 -13.67
C GLU A 108 -22.25 -1.23 -12.54
N SER A 109 -21.98 -2.51 -12.23
CA SER A 109 -22.64 -3.28 -11.17
C SER A 109 -21.69 -4.26 -10.49
N ALA A 110 -22.17 -4.92 -9.45
CA ALA A 110 -21.43 -5.99 -8.78
C ALA A 110 -21.24 -7.21 -9.70
N GLU A 111 -22.26 -7.55 -10.46
CA GLU A 111 -22.27 -8.64 -11.45
C GLU A 111 -21.28 -8.35 -12.57
N HIS A 112 -21.30 -7.13 -13.11
CA HIS A 112 -20.36 -6.69 -14.15
C HIS A 112 -18.91 -6.74 -13.63
N ALA A 113 -18.64 -6.37 -12.39
CA ALA A 113 -17.30 -6.49 -11.80
C ALA A 113 -16.81 -7.96 -11.76
N VAL A 114 -17.70 -8.90 -11.42
CA VAL A 114 -17.39 -10.33 -11.40
C VAL A 114 -17.17 -10.89 -12.81
N GLU A 115 -17.96 -10.45 -13.77
CA GLU A 115 -17.80 -10.84 -15.17
C GLU A 115 -16.45 -10.37 -15.74
N LEU A 116 -16.09 -9.11 -15.51
CA LEU A 116 -14.79 -8.56 -15.90
C LEU A 116 -13.63 -9.31 -15.23
N GLN A 117 -13.73 -9.61 -13.95
CA GLN A 117 -12.73 -10.42 -13.25
C GLN A 117 -12.53 -11.78 -13.93
N ARG A 118 -13.65 -12.45 -14.27
CA ARG A 118 -13.62 -13.76 -14.93
C ARG A 118 -13.00 -13.68 -16.34
N LEU A 119 -13.36 -12.64 -17.08
CA LEU A 119 -12.82 -12.41 -18.43
C LEU A 119 -11.31 -12.16 -18.40
N LEU A 120 -10.85 -11.28 -17.50
CA LEU A 120 -9.43 -11.00 -17.32
C LEU A 120 -8.67 -12.23 -16.84
N GLY A 121 -9.25 -13.01 -15.91
CA GLY A 121 -8.66 -14.26 -15.42
C GLY A 121 -8.44 -15.30 -16.52
N LYS A 122 -9.36 -15.40 -17.50
CA LYS A 122 -9.18 -16.27 -18.66
C LYS A 122 -8.00 -15.85 -19.55
N ASN A 123 -7.63 -14.59 -19.51
CA ASN A 123 -6.50 -14.02 -20.24
C ASN A 123 -5.23 -13.89 -19.36
N GLY A 124 -5.18 -14.56 -18.21
CA GLY A 124 -4.01 -14.55 -17.32
C GLY A 124 -3.84 -13.31 -16.46
N VAL A 125 -4.83 -12.41 -16.41
CA VAL A 125 -4.76 -11.18 -15.61
C VAL A 125 -5.55 -11.33 -14.32
N LEU A 126 -4.85 -11.21 -13.18
CA LEU A 126 -5.46 -11.22 -11.84
C LEU A 126 -5.95 -9.82 -11.45
N ALA A 127 -7.25 -9.60 -11.49
CA ALA A 127 -7.89 -8.35 -11.11
C ALA A 127 -9.14 -8.64 -10.26
N PRO A 128 -9.03 -8.63 -8.92
CA PRO A 128 -10.17 -8.97 -8.06
C PRO A 128 -11.29 -7.93 -8.14
N ALA A 129 -12.52 -8.42 -8.18
CA ALA A 129 -13.72 -7.61 -8.09
C ALA A 129 -13.98 -7.18 -6.64
N ILE A 130 -14.01 -5.89 -6.40
CA ILE A 130 -14.36 -5.26 -5.12
C ILE A 130 -15.80 -4.75 -5.23
N ARG A 131 -16.66 -5.22 -4.35
CA ARG A 131 -18.12 -5.00 -4.39
C ARG A 131 -18.69 -4.87 -2.97
N PRO A 132 -19.96 -4.45 -2.82
CA PRO A 132 -20.59 -4.43 -1.50
C PRO A 132 -20.51 -5.79 -0.80
N PRO A 133 -20.31 -5.81 0.55
CA PRO A 133 -20.28 -4.68 1.48
C PRO A 133 -18.93 -3.98 1.60
N THR A 134 -17.86 -4.44 0.93
CA THR A 134 -16.50 -3.86 1.02
C THR A 134 -16.46 -2.40 0.50
N VAL A 135 -17.32 -2.09 -0.44
CA VAL A 135 -17.52 -0.73 -0.97
C VAL A 135 -19.00 -0.38 -0.90
N PRO A 136 -19.39 0.91 -0.93
CA PRO A 136 -20.80 1.32 -0.99
C PRO A 136 -21.53 0.72 -2.20
N PRO A 137 -22.87 0.64 -2.16
CA PRO A 137 -23.67 0.39 -3.36
C PRO A 137 -23.22 1.34 -4.48
N ASN A 138 -23.18 0.91 -5.70
CA ASN A 138 -22.64 1.64 -6.87
C ASN A 138 -21.12 1.91 -6.84
N GLY A 139 -20.40 1.33 -5.88
CA GLY A 139 -18.95 1.45 -5.76
C GLY A 139 -18.16 0.27 -6.36
N SER A 140 -18.83 -0.67 -7.04
CA SER A 140 -18.22 -1.87 -7.60
C SER A 140 -17.12 -1.54 -8.61
N ARG A 141 -16.01 -2.27 -8.50
CA ARG A 141 -14.80 -2.00 -9.28
C ARG A 141 -13.90 -3.21 -9.37
N LEU A 142 -13.01 -3.25 -10.35
CA LEU A 142 -11.81 -4.07 -10.29
C LEU A 142 -10.72 -3.34 -9.53
N ARG A 143 -9.91 -4.08 -8.78
CA ARG A 143 -8.68 -3.58 -8.18
C ARG A 143 -7.49 -4.08 -8.99
N LEU A 144 -6.90 -3.18 -9.77
CA LEU A 144 -5.68 -3.43 -10.49
C LEU A 144 -4.51 -3.06 -9.59
N SER A 145 -3.61 -4.01 -9.33
CA SER A 145 -2.45 -3.80 -8.45
C SER A 145 -1.18 -4.03 -9.25
N LEU A 146 -0.40 -2.97 -9.43
CA LEU A 146 0.83 -2.99 -10.20
C LEU A 146 2.05 -3.20 -9.28
N THR A 147 3.07 -3.84 -9.79
CA THR A 147 4.36 -4.05 -9.12
C THR A 147 5.52 -3.72 -10.05
N ALA A 148 6.68 -3.42 -9.49
CA ALA A 148 7.89 -3.15 -10.27
C ALA A 148 8.42 -4.38 -11.03
N ALA A 149 7.92 -5.58 -10.73
CA ALA A 149 8.29 -6.83 -11.40
C ALA A 149 7.46 -7.11 -12.68
N MET A 150 6.49 -6.23 -13.01
CA MET A 150 5.71 -6.35 -14.24
C MET A 150 6.50 -5.78 -15.42
N ASN A 151 6.43 -6.49 -16.56
CA ASN A 151 7.06 -6.12 -17.84
C ASN A 151 6.02 -5.53 -18.78
#